data_3443f7a420f3c02c8d8d83ff0dbdf76b
#
_entry.id   3443f7a420f3c02c8d8d83ff0dbdf76b
#
_cell.length_a   1.000
_cell.length_b   1.000
_cell.length_c   1.000
_cell.angle_alpha   90.00
_cell.angle_beta   90.00
_cell.angle_gamma   90.00
#
_symmetry.space_group_name_H-M   'P 1'
#
loop_
_entity.id
_entity.type
_entity.pdbx_description
1 polymer ?
#
loop_
_entity_poly.entity_id
_entity_poly.type
_entity_poly.pdbx_seq_one_letter_code
_entity_poly.pdbx_strand_id
1 'polypeptide(L)'
;MATYQIIFAQLISNYAVVQTLTNPEIQAGESITVASVSATFNGTKTVYAMPQYEFIGVDSDGDLLYNTNNPIPNQVLYYVAGTDTNRYAVIPQGTLTHTQTCSWTTGAQLGTYLGIDLAGTDETAFLTECASSANNFIFLRRQESGYTDSLTTSPGTQVTLAVKMYGAAMYRQRGSVDQFASFSEMGQVPTTGLSPIIKQLAGIPRPAVA
;
A
#
# COMPACT_ATOMS: atom_id res chain seq x y z
N MET A 1 5.07 5.97 3.84
CA MET A 1 5.43 6.47 2.50
C MET A 1 6.72 5.79 2.09
N ALA A 2 6.71 5.04 1.01
CA ALA A 2 7.90 4.41 0.45
C ALA A 2 8.43 5.28 -0.70
N THR A 3 9.76 5.34 -0.83
CA THR A 3 10.43 6.11 -1.89
C THR A 3 11.42 5.20 -2.60
N TYR A 4 11.29 5.11 -3.93
CA TYR A 4 12.12 4.30 -4.81
C TYR A 4 12.90 5.20 -5.75
N GLN A 5 14.14 4.84 -6.07
CA GLN A 5 14.97 5.58 -7.03
C GLN A 5 14.66 5.14 -8.46
N ILE A 6 14.39 6.09 -9.35
CA ILE A 6 14.16 5.84 -10.77
C ILE A 6 15.49 5.92 -11.49
N ILE A 7 15.84 4.85 -12.21
CA ILE A 7 17.11 4.73 -12.96
C ILE A 7 16.96 4.84 -14.47
N PHE A 8 15.80 4.43 -15.01
CA PHE A 8 15.49 4.55 -16.44
C PHE A 8 14.07 5.06 -16.63
N ALA A 9 13.83 5.75 -17.74
CA ALA A 9 12.52 6.19 -18.18
C ALA A 9 12.38 6.05 -19.69
N GLN A 10 11.16 5.80 -20.18
CA GLN A 10 10.77 5.83 -21.59
C GLN A 10 9.31 6.27 -21.73
N LEU A 11 8.95 6.78 -22.88
CA LEU A 11 7.57 7.11 -23.25
C LEU A 11 7.30 6.59 -24.66
N ILE A 12 6.32 5.73 -24.81
CA ILE A 12 5.91 5.18 -26.11
C ILE A 12 4.39 5.11 -26.13
N SER A 13 3.77 5.58 -27.22
CA SER A 13 2.32 5.51 -27.43
C SER A 13 1.51 6.11 -26.27
N ASN A 14 1.95 7.24 -25.69
CA ASN A 14 1.37 7.89 -24.50
C ASN A 14 1.40 7.05 -23.21
N TYR A 15 2.22 6.02 -23.13
CA TYR A 15 2.49 5.28 -21.92
C TYR A 15 3.94 5.50 -21.48
N ALA A 16 4.08 6.05 -20.28
CA ALA A 16 5.38 6.19 -19.64
C ALA A 16 5.71 4.94 -18.84
N VAL A 17 6.94 4.48 -18.98
CA VAL A 17 7.51 3.43 -18.14
C VAL A 17 8.71 4.01 -17.41
N VAL A 18 8.70 3.88 -16.09
CA VAL A 18 9.85 4.16 -15.24
C VAL A 18 10.34 2.87 -14.62
N GLN A 19 11.65 2.69 -14.57
CA GLN A 19 12.28 1.55 -13.92
C GLN A 19 12.91 2.01 -12.62
N THR A 20 12.58 1.33 -11.52
CA THR A 20 13.16 1.59 -10.20
C THR A 20 14.35 0.68 -9.90
N LEU A 21 15.24 1.16 -9.05
CA LEU A 21 16.44 0.41 -8.65
C LEU A 21 16.10 -0.85 -7.83
N THR A 22 15.08 -0.75 -6.99
CA THR A 22 14.58 -1.85 -6.16
C THR A 22 13.16 -2.18 -6.55
N ASN A 23 12.69 -3.39 -6.23
CA ASN A 23 11.31 -3.79 -6.50
C ASN A 23 10.34 -2.88 -5.76
N PRO A 24 9.48 -2.13 -6.45
CA PRO A 24 8.47 -1.30 -5.81
C PRO A 24 7.29 -2.18 -5.39
N GLU A 25 6.89 -2.05 -4.12
CA GLU A 25 5.71 -2.71 -3.58
C GLU A 25 4.44 -1.92 -3.95
N ILE A 26 4.11 -1.92 -5.24
CA ILE A 26 3.03 -1.13 -5.84
C ILE A 26 2.16 -2.07 -6.67
N GLN A 27 0.88 -1.75 -6.78
CA GLN A 27 -0.08 -2.50 -7.60
C GLN A 27 -0.71 -1.60 -8.67
N ALA A 28 -1.21 -2.23 -9.74
CA ALA A 28 -1.99 -1.51 -10.73
C ALA A 28 -3.23 -0.87 -10.08
N GLY A 29 -3.54 0.37 -10.48
CA GLY A 29 -4.61 1.18 -9.91
C GLY A 29 -4.17 2.07 -8.73
N GLU A 30 -2.99 1.89 -8.16
CA GLU A 30 -2.48 2.73 -7.08
C GLU A 30 -1.94 4.07 -7.58
N SER A 31 -1.98 5.07 -6.69
CA SER A 31 -1.46 6.41 -6.96
C SER A 31 0.01 6.52 -6.55
N ILE A 32 0.83 7.02 -7.46
CA ILE A 32 2.25 7.29 -7.25
C ILE A 32 2.56 8.74 -7.54
N THR A 33 3.64 9.25 -6.97
CA THR A 33 4.20 10.56 -7.33
C THR A 33 5.60 10.37 -7.89
N VAL A 34 5.79 10.79 -9.14
CA VAL A 34 7.08 10.77 -9.84
C VAL A 34 7.69 12.15 -9.78
N ALA A 35 8.97 12.25 -9.45
CA ALA A 35 9.70 13.51 -9.39
C ALA A 35 11.15 13.36 -9.92
N SER A 36 11.73 14.48 -10.35
CA SER A 36 13.13 14.57 -10.81
C SER A 36 13.46 13.67 -12.02
N VAL A 37 12.49 13.39 -12.90
CA VAL A 37 12.71 12.72 -14.19
C VAL A 37 12.68 13.75 -15.31
N SER A 38 11.50 14.20 -15.71
CA SER A 38 11.29 15.36 -16.60
C SER A 38 9.87 15.89 -16.40
N ALA A 39 9.56 17.07 -16.95
CA ALA A 39 8.25 17.68 -16.84
C ALA A 39 7.11 16.75 -17.29
N THR A 40 7.33 15.94 -18.34
CA THR A 40 6.34 15.00 -18.86
C THR A 40 6.07 13.84 -17.90
N PHE A 41 7.11 13.30 -17.27
CA PHE A 41 6.99 12.15 -16.37
C PHE A 41 6.52 12.53 -14.97
N ASN A 42 6.92 13.71 -14.49
CA ASN A 42 6.70 14.16 -13.12
C ASN A 42 5.21 14.35 -12.78
N GLY A 43 4.91 14.29 -11.49
CA GLY A 43 3.58 14.52 -10.91
C GLY A 43 2.92 13.25 -10.39
N THR A 44 1.68 13.40 -9.93
CA THR A 44 0.86 12.29 -9.43
C THR A 44 0.28 11.51 -10.61
N LYS A 45 0.45 10.21 -10.61
CA LYS A 45 0.06 9.29 -11.68
C LYS A 45 -0.66 8.08 -11.08
N THR A 46 -1.53 7.45 -11.87
CA THR A 46 -2.13 6.17 -11.52
C THR A 46 -1.38 5.06 -12.25
N VAL A 47 -0.94 4.06 -11.53
CA VAL A 47 -0.25 2.89 -12.09
C VAL A 47 -1.23 2.11 -12.96
N TYR A 48 -0.86 1.89 -14.22
CA TYR A 48 -1.66 1.11 -15.14
C TYR A 48 -1.24 -0.38 -15.12
N ALA A 49 0.07 -0.65 -15.12
CA ALA A 49 0.62 -2.00 -15.09
C ALA A 49 2.03 -2.02 -14.49
N MET A 50 2.47 -3.23 -14.09
CA MET A 50 3.82 -3.53 -13.59
C MET A 50 4.50 -4.54 -14.52
N PRO A 51 4.99 -4.11 -15.70
CA PRO A 51 5.53 -5.04 -16.67
C PRO A 51 6.86 -5.64 -16.20
N GLN A 52 7.04 -6.94 -16.49
CA GLN A 52 8.27 -7.68 -16.23
C GLN A 52 9.17 -7.78 -17.47
N TYR A 53 8.67 -7.33 -18.62
CA TYR A 53 9.34 -7.33 -19.91
C TYR A 53 9.38 -5.92 -20.49
N GLU A 54 10.28 -5.70 -21.42
CA GLU A 54 10.41 -4.43 -22.11
C GLU A 54 9.08 -4.05 -22.80
N PHE A 55 8.55 -2.88 -22.46
CA PHE A 55 7.38 -2.31 -23.11
C PHE A 55 7.79 -1.72 -24.46
N ILE A 56 7.11 -2.13 -25.53
CA ILE A 56 7.45 -1.73 -26.91
C ILE A 56 6.34 -0.90 -27.58
N GLY A 57 5.19 -0.73 -26.96
CA GLY A 57 4.11 0.09 -27.50
C GLY A 57 2.73 -0.49 -27.25
N VAL A 58 1.79 -0.01 -28.05
CA VAL A 58 0.37 -0.43 -28.03
C VAL A 58 0.01 -0.84 -29.44
N ASP A 59 -0.76 -1.91 -29.60
CA ASP A 59 -1.28 -2.36 -30.90
C ASP A 59 -2.48 -1.53 -31.39
N SER A 60 -3.04 -1.92 -32.54
CA SER A 60 -4.21 -1.25 -33.15
C SER A 60 -5.49 -1.38 -32.29
N ASP A 61 -5.58 -2.39 -31.44
CA ASP A 61 -6.74 -2.68 -30.60
C ASP A 61 -6.62 -2.05 -29.21
N GLY A 62 -5.46 -1.44 -28.89
CA GLY A 62 -5.18 -0.76 -27.63
C GLY A 62 -4.49 -1.65 -26.59
N ASP A 63 -4.08 -2.85 -26.97
CA ASP A 63 -3.40 -3.78 -26.07
C ASP A 63 -1.91 -3.44 -25.94
N LEU A 64 -1.37 -3.62 -24.72
CA LEU A 64 0.03 -3.35 -24.42
C LEU A 64 0.93 -4.45 -25.00
N LEU A 65 1.94 -4.03 -25.77
CA LEU A 65 2.92 -4.93 -26.39
C LEU A 65 4.21 -4.99 -25.58
N TYR A 66 4.72 -6.20 -25.38
CA TYR A 66 5.94 -6.48 -24.64
C TYR A 66 6.92 -7.35 -25.44
N ASN A 67 8.19 -7.02 -25.35
CA ASN A 67 9.26 -7.86 -25.86
C ASN A 67 9.63 -8.93 -24.82
N THR A 68 9.03 -10.11 -24.92
CA THR A 68 9.23 -11.22 -23.98
C THR A 68 10.67 -11.79 -23.99
N ASN A 69 11.49 -11.45 -24.99
CA ASN A 69 12.89 -11.84 -25.02
C ASN A 69 13.79 -10.93 -24.17
N ASN A 70 13.27 -9.77 -23.72
CA ASN A 70 14.03 -8.83 -22.91
C ASN A 70 13.34 -8.60 -21.55
N PRO A 71 13.66 -9.40 -20.53
CA PRO A 71 13.12 -9.20 -19.19
C PRO A 71 13.72 -7.95 -18.55
N ILE A 72 12.87 -7.01 -18.14
CA ILE A 72 13.25 -5.79 -17.42
C ILE A 72 12.40 -5.72 -16.15
N PRO A 73 12.95 -6.05 -14.99
CA PRO A 73 12.22 -6.02 -13.73
C PRO A 73 12.01 -4.60 -13.20
N ASN A 74 11.14 -4.47 -12.21
CA ASN A 74 10.91 -3.24 -11.44
C ASN A 74 10.40 -2.07 -12.29
N GLN A 75 9.61 -2.35 -13.32
CA GLN A 75 8.99 -1.33 -14.14
C GLN A 75 7.62 -0.94 -13.60
N VAL A 76 7.31 0.35 -13.70
CA VAL A 76 5.99 0.92 -13.40
C VAL A 76 5.52 1.66 -14.64
N LEU A 77 4.38 1.25 -15.20
CA LEU A 77 3.77 1.80 -16.39
C LEU A 77 2.53 2.62 -15.99
N TYR A 78 2.43 3.84 -16.55
CA TYR A 78 1.29 4.72 -16.37
C TYR A 78 1.02 5.56 -17.63
N TYR A 79 -0.22 6.01 -17.78
CA TYR A 79 -0.62 6.85 -18.91
C TYR A 79 -0.13 8.29 -18.72
N VAL A 80 0.50 8.85 -19.74
CA VAL A 80 0.81 10.27 -19.85
C VAL A 80 0.96 10.66 -21.32
N ALA A 81 0.20 11.66 -21.77
CA ALA A 81 0.32 12.18 -23.13
C ALA A 81 1.66 12.91 -23.30
N GLY A 82 2.36 12.60 -24.40
CA GLY A 82 3.65 13.24 -24.70
C GLY A 82 4.28 12.68 -25.97
N THR A 83 5.42 13.26 -26.36
CA THR A 83 6.20 12.79 -27.50
C THR A 83 6.99 11.54 -27.10
N ASP A 84 6.97 10.54 -27.98
CA ASP A 84 7.69 9.29 -27.76
C ASP A 84 9.18 9.56 -27.50
N THR A 85 9.67 8.92 -26.45
CA THR A 85 11.06 9.03 -26.00
C THR A 85 11.60 7.64 -25.74
N ASN A 86 12.66 7.27 -26.44
CA ASN A 86 13.34 6.00 -26.23
C ASN A 86 13.84 5.88 -24.79
N ARG A 87 14.03 4.65 -24.34
CA ARG A 87 14.56 4.36 -23.02
C ARG A 87 15.91 5.04 -22.80
N TYR A 88 15.99 5.82 -21.71
CA TYR A 88 17.20 6.55 -21.32
C TYR A 88 17.46 6.44 -19.82
N ALA A 89 18.73 6.59 -19.43
CA ALA A 89 19.11 6.64 -18.02
C ALA A 89 18.76 8.01 -17.42
N VAL A 90 18.11 7.98 -16.25
CA VAL A 90 17.76 9.20 -15.50
C VAL A 90 18.93 9.59 -14.60
N ILE A 91 19.62 10.69 -14.93
CA ILE A 91 20.81 11.18 -14.22
C ILE A 91 20.67 12.68 -13.96
N PRO A 92 20.66 13.15 -12.68
CA PRO A 92 20.61 12.35 -11.44
C PRO A 92 19.33 11.52 -11.34
N GLN A 93 19.34 10.50 -10.53
CA GLN A 93 18.21 9.58 -10.36
C GLN A 93 16.95 10.32 -9.96
N GLY A 94 15.83 9.97 -10.58
CA GLY A 94 14.51 10.43 -10.18
C GLY A 94 13.99 9.68 -8.94
N THR A 95 12.85 10.11 -8.45
CA THR A 95 12.17 9.47 -7.31
C THR A 95 10.74 9.08 -7.66
N LEU A 96 10.33 7.92 -7.23
CA LEU A 96 8.95 7.45 -7.23
C LEU A 96 8.53 7.27 -5.77
N THR A 97 7.52 8.02 -5.36
CA THR A 97 6.96 7.94 -4.00
C THR A 97 5.60 7.30 -4.06
N HIS A 98 5.35 6.39 -3.12
CA HIS A 98 4.08 5.71 -2.97
C HIS A 98 3.60 5.81 -1.53
N THR A 99 2.35 6.24 -1.35
CA THR A 99 1.66 6.22 -0.06
C THR A 99 0.50 5.25 -0.18
N GLN A 100 0.70 4.06 0.37
CA GLN A 100 -0.33 3.05 0.40
C GLN A 100 -1.39 3.45 1.43
N THR A 101 -2.63 3.63 0.99
CA THR A 101 -3.75 4.01 1.86
C THR A 101 -4.88 3.02 1.65
N CYS A 102 -5.06 2.15 2.62
CA CYS A 102 -6.18 1.22 2.66
C CYS A 102 -7.38 1.86 3.38
N SER A 103 -8.59 1.75 2.82
CA SER A 103 -9.80 2.41 3.32
C SER A 103 -10.98 1.44 3.58
N TRP A 104 -10.72 0.24 4.07
CA TRP A 104 -11.74 -0.77 4.33
C TRP A 104 -12.69 -0.42 5.49
N THR A 105 -12.21 0.37 6.47
CA THR A 105 -12.98 0.81 7.63
C THR A 105 -12.70 2.29 7.89
N THR A 106 -13.73 3.06 8.16
CA THR A 106 -13.62 4.48 8.53
C THR A 106 -13.60 4.66 10.04
N GLY A 107 -13.13 5.84 10.52
CA GLY A 107 -13.18 6.20 11.94
C GLY A 107 -14.61 6.17 12.49
N ALA A 108 -15.61 6.62 11.72
CA ALA A 108 -17.01 6.57 12.10
C ALA A 108 -17.52 5.13 12.29
N GLN A 109 -17.15 4.20 11.40
CA GLN A 109 -17.49 2.79 11.53
C GLN A 109 -16.81 2.13 12.73
N LEU A 110 -15.59 2.56 13.05
CA LEU A 110 -14.87 2.12 14.24
C LEU A 110 -15.55 2.64 15.51
N GLY A 111 -15.96 3.92 15.54
CA GLY A 111 -16.71 4.53 16.63
C GLY A 111 -18.04 3.79 16.89
N THR A 112 -18.78 3.49 15.84
CA THR A 112 -20.02 2.68 15.92
C THR A 112 -19.73 1.29 16.50
N TYR A 113 -18.66 0.64 16.07
CA TYR A 113 -18.24 -0.67 16.60
C TYR A 113 -17.89 -0.62 18.09
N LEU A 114 -17.29 0.47 18.55
CA LEU A 114 -16.93 0.70 19.96
C LEU A 114 -18.12 1.13 20.83
N GLY A 115 -19.24 1.53 20.21
CA GLY A 115 -20.39 2.11 20.90
C GLY A 115 -20.11 3.51 21.44
N ILE A 116 -19.24 4.27 20.77
CA ILE A 116 -18.85 5.63 21.17
C ILE A 116 -19.69 6.63 20.40
N ASP A 117 -20.25 7.61 21.12
CA ASP A 117 -20.92 8.75 20.51
C ASP A 117 -19.86 9.76 20.01
N LEU A 118 -19.86 10.04 18.71
CA LEU A 118 -18.84 10.86 18.03
C LEU A 118 -19.11 12.37 18.26
N ALA A 119 -19.15 12.82 19.52
CA ALA A 119 -19.46 14.21 19.85
C ALA A 119 -18.25 15.15 19.83
N GLY A 120 -17.01 14.65 19.86
CA GLY A 120 -15.77 15.43 19.95
C GLY A 120 -14.91 15.38 18.69
N THR A 121 -14.35 16.52 18.28
CA THR A 121 -13.44 16.60 17.11
C THR A 121 -12.16 15.81 17.33
N ASP A 122 -11.55 15.89 18.52
CA ASP A 122 -10.30 15.18 18.85
C ASP A 122 -10.50 13.66 18.93
N GLU A 123 -11.66 13.23 19.42
CA GLU A 123 -12.06 11.82 19.47
C GLU A 123 -12.23 11.25 18.06
N THR A 124 -12.91 12.01 17.18
CA THR A 124 -13.13 11.64 15.77
C THR A 124 -11.80 11.56 15.02
N ALA A 125 -10.88 12.50 15.25
CA ALA A 125 -9.55 12.49 14.64
C ALA A 125 -8.76 11.23 15.07
N PHE A 126 -8.72 10.92 16.36
CA PHE A 126 -8.01 9.75 16.86
C PHE A 126 -8.63 8.42 16.41
N LEU A 127 -9.95 8.33 16.35
CA LEU A 127 -10.63 7.17 15.75
C LEU A 127 -10.29 6.98 14.27
N THR A 128 -10.14 8.08 13.55
CA THR A 128 -9.74 8.04 12.13
C THR A 128 -8.30 7.56 11.99
N GLU A 129 -7.39 8.00 12.85
CA GLU A 129 -6.00 7.51 12.90
C GLU A 129 -5.93 6.02 13.23
N CYS A 130 -6.69 5.57 14.23
CA CYS A 130 -6.76 4.15 14.60
C CYS A 130 -7.31 3.29 13.45
N ALA A 131 -8.36 3.75 12.76
CA ALA A 131 -8.94 3.05 11.62
C ALA A 131 -7.95 2.98 10.44
N SER A 132 -7.29 4.09 10.11
CA SER A 132 -6.30 4.14 9.04
C SER A 132 -5.10 3.23 9.32
N SER A 133 -4.57 3.28 10.53
CA SER A 133 -3.46 2.42 10.96
C SER A 133 -3.84 0.95 10.93
N ALA A 134 -5.04 0.60 11.39
CA ALA A 134 -5.55 -0.77 11.37
C ALA A 134 -5.75 -1.30 9.95
N ASN A 135 -6.34 -0.48 9.06
CA ASN A 135 -6.51 -0.81 7.65
C ASN A 135 -5.17 -1.15 7.01
N ASN A 136 -4.21 -0.24 7.09
CA ASN A 136 -2.90 -0.40 6.46
C ASN A 136 -2.13 -1.60 7.04
N PHE A 137 -2.19 -1.80 8.35
CA PHE A 137 -1.51 -2.91 9.01
C PHE A 137 -2.05 -4.26 8.54
N ILE A 138 -3.39 -4.45 8.56
CA ILE A 138 -4.01 -5.70 8.13
C ILE A 138 -3.79 -5.93 6.63
N PHE A 139 -3.89 -4.88 5.81
CA PHE A 139 -3.61 -4.96 4.38
C PHE A 139 -2.18 -5.48 4.11
N LEU A 140 -1.17 -4.87 4.71
CA LEU A 140 0.23 -5.28 4.55
C LEU A 140 0.47 -6.73 4.98
N ARG A 141 -0.11 -7.16 6.11
CA ARG A 141 0.01 -8.53 6.58
C ARG A 141 -0.65 -9.55 5.65
N ARG A 142 -1.76 -9.17 5.03
CA ARG A 142 -2.40 -10.01 4.00
C ARG A 142 -1.56 -10.06 2.73
N GLN A 143 -1.00 -8.93 2.30
CA GLN A 143 -0.09 -8.87 1.16
C GLN A 143 1.16 -9.76 1.38
N GLU A 144 1.78 -9.69 2.55
CA GLU A 144 2.89 -10.59 2.96
C GLU A 144 2.47 -12.08 2.95
N SER A 145 1.20 -12.35 3.18
CA SER A 145 0.62 -13.71 3.12
C SER A 145 0.21 -14.14 1.70
N GLY A 146 0.51 -13.34 0.67
CA GLY A 146 0.25 -13.65 -0.74
C GLY A 146 -1.12 -13.24 -1.27
N TYR A 147 -1.93 -12.50 -0.50
CA TYR A 147 -3.21 -11.97 -0.99
C TYR A 147 -3.00 -10.72 -1.85
N THR A 148 -3.81 -10.60 -2.91
CA THR A 148 -3.89 -9.41 -3.76
C THR A 148 -5.24 -8.74 -3.52
N ASP A 149 -5.28 -7.85 -2.52
CA ASP A 149 -6.53 -7.19 -2.12
C ASP A 149 -6.61 -5.77 -2.72
N SER A 150 -7.84 -5.29 -2.95
CA SER A 150 -8.09 -3.89 -3.30
C SER A 150 -7.87 -2.99 -2.08
N LEU A 151 -7.26 -1.82 -2.29
CA LEU A 151 -7.09 -0.80 -1.25
C LEU A 151 -8.41 -0.15 -0.80
N THR A 152 -9.41 -0.13 -1.68
CA THR A 152 -10.68 0.57 -1.43
C THR A 152 -11.83 -0.37 -1.07
N THR A 153 -11.77 -1.63 -1.54
CA THR A 153 -12.82 -2.62 -1.33
C THR A 153 -12.32 -3.74 -0.45
N SER A 154 -12.94 -3.92 0.70
CA SER A 154 -12.60 -5.03 1.61
C SER A 154 -12.89 -6.39 0.95
N PRO A 155 -11.99 -7.37 1.08
CA PRO A 155 -12.18 -8.70 0.51
C PRO A 155 -13.28 -9.51 1.21
N GLY A 156 -13.78 -9.06 2.35
CA GLY A 156 -14.89 -9.72 3.04
C GLY A 156 -15.18 -9.15 4.44
N THR A 157 -16.36 -9.49 4.95
CA THR A 157 -16.83 -9.00 6.26
C THR A 157 -15.94 -9.44 7.42
N GLN A 158 -15.34 -10.64 7.35
CA GLN A 158 -14.41 -11.14 8.34
C GLN A 158 -13.15 -10.27 8.42
N VAL A 159 -12.62 -9.82 7.28
CA VAL A 159 -11.44 -8.95 7.23
C VAL A 159 -11.79 -7.55 7.76
N THR A 160 -12.94 -7.02 7.40
CA THR A 160 -13.45 -5.76 7.95
C THR A 160 -13.62 -5.83 9.48
N LEU A 161 -14.09 -6.98 10.00
CA LEU A 161 -14.20 -7.19 11.44
C LEU A 161 -12.80 -7.27 12.10
N ALA A 162 -11.83 -7.94 11.48
CA ALA A 162 -10.46 -7.99 11.97
C ALA A 162 -9.85 -6.59 12.08
N VAL A 163 -10.06 -5.73 11.08
CA VAL A 163 -9.64 -4.32 11.10
C VAL A 163 -10.29 -3.56 12.24
N LYS A 164 -11.61 -3.70 12.42
CA LYS A 164 -12.33 -3.04 13.52
C LYS A 164 -11.84 -3.50 14.89
N MET A 165 -11.61 -4.80 15.07
CA MET A 165 -11.08 -5.35 16.31
C MET A 165 -9.68 -4.82 16.62
N TYR A 166 -8.82 -4.74 15.62
CA TYR A 166 -7.46 -4.23 15.79
C TYR A 166 -7.45 -2.72 16.06
N GLY A 167 -8.23 -1.92 15.30
CA GLY A 167 -8.41 -0.50 15.53
C GLY A 167 -9.00 -0.19 16.91
N ALA A 168 -9.96 -1.00 17.38
CA ALA A 168 -10.54 -0.89 18.72
C ALA A 168 -9.51 -1.20 19.83
N ALA A 169 -8.61 -2.15 19.61
CA ALA A 169 -7.52 -2.43 20.53
C ALA A 169 -6.57 -1.22 20.66
N MET A 170 -6.16 -0.62 19.52
CA MET A 170 -5.34 0.60 19.51
C MET A 170 -6.03 1.77 20.21
N TYR A 171 -7.33 1.97 19.93
CA TYR A 171 -8.11 3.02 20.58
C TYR A 171 -8.11 2.88 22.11
N ARG A 172 -8.35 1.66 22.64
CA ARG A 172 -8.37 1.38 24.09
C ARG A 172 -7.01 1.53 24.75
N GLN A 173 -5.92 1.44 23.98
CA GLN A 173 -4.55 1.63 24.46
C GLN A 173 -4.11 3.11 24.52
N ARG A 174 -4.99 4.05 24.15
CA ARG A 174 -4.71 5.49 24.24
C ARG A 174 -4.26 5.88 25.64
N GLY A 175 -3.07 6.47 25.76
CA GLY A 175 -2.52 6.95 27.03
C GLY A 175 -1.99 5.87 27.98
N SER A 176 -1.99 4.60 27.59
CA SER A 176 -1.55 3.49 28.44
C SER A 176 -0.12 3.01 28.18
N VAL A 177 0.67 3.82 27.47
CA VAL A 177 2.08 3.46 27.17
C VAL A 177 2.88 3.19 28.46
N ASP A 178 2.56 3.90 29.54
CA ASP A 178 3.21 3.72 30.84
C ASP A 178 2.75 2.45 31.60
N GLN A 179 1.61 1.86 31.22
CA GLN A 179 1.13 0.62 31.85
C GLN A 179 1.88 -0.63 31.37
N PHE A 180 2.58 -0.56 30.24
CA PHE A 180 3.42 -1.67 29.78
C PHE A 180 4.61 -1.94 30.72
N ALA A 181 5.07 -0.93 31.44
CA ALA A 181 6.16 -1.08 32.43
C ALA A 181 5.69 -1.78 33.73
N SER A 182 4.41 -1.63 34.10
CA SER A 182 3.89 -2.20 35.34
C SER A 182 3.39 -3.64 35.22
N PHE A 183 3.08 -4.11 34.01
CA PHE A 183 2.66 -5.50 33.78
C PHE A 183 3.81 -6.51 33.77
N SER A 184 5.05 -6.06 33.69
CA SER A 184 6.22 -6.94 33.80
C SER A 184 6.39 -7.56 35.20
N GLU A 185 5.84 -6.92 36.22
CA GLU A 185 5.90 -7.44 37.60
C GLU A 185 4.87 -8.56 37.89
N MET A 186 3.84 -8.73 37.05
CA MET A 186 2.81 -9.77 37.25
C MET A 186 3.02 -11.02 36.37
N GLY A 187 4.19 -11.19 35.74
CA GLY A 187 4.56 -12.43 35.03
C GLY A 187 3.75 -12.75 33.77
N GLN A 188 2.91 -11.84 33.30
CA GLN A 188 2.27 -11.97 31.99
C GLN A 188 3.15 -11.30 30.94
N VAL A 189 3.82 -12.12 30.15
CA VAL A 189 4.55 -11.66 28.95
C VAL A 189 3.52 -10.96 28.04
N PRO A 190 3.69 -9.66 27.74
CA PRO A 190 2.83 -9.00 26.77
C PRO A 190 2.98 -9.75 25.45
N THR A 191 1.91 -10.32 24.94
CA THR A 191 1.90 -10.97 23.62
C THR A 191 2.07 -9.88 22.58
N THR A 192 3.32 -9.62 22.19
CA THR A 192 3.71 -8.69 21.14
C THR A 192 3.28 -9.19 19.76
N GLY A 193 2.01 -9.46 19.55
CA GLY A 193 1.52 -9.99 18.30
C GLY A 193 0.01 -9.80 18.13
N LEU A 194 -0.45 -9.91 16.90
CA LEU A 194 -1.88 -9.96 16.60
C LEU A 194 -2.56 -11.09 17.39
N SER A 195 -3.69 -10.77 18.01
CA SER A 195 -4.55 -11.78 18.65
C SER A 195 -4.84 -12.92 17.66
N PRO A 196 -4.83 -14.20 18.10
CA PRO A 196 -5.13 -15.35 17.26
C PRO A 196 -6.44 -15.20 16.47
N ILE A 197 -7.46 -14.61 17.09
CA ILE A 197 -8.75 -14.37 16.44
C ILE A 197 -8.63 -13.36 15.28
N ILE A 198 -7.86 -12.29 15.45
CA ILE A 198 -7.62 -11.29 14.41
C ILE A 198 -6.84 -11.93 13.25
N LYS A 199 -5.83 -12.75 13.55
CA LYS A 199 -5.08 -13.51 12.52
C LYS A 199 -6.00 -14.42 11.71
N GLN A 200 -6.88 -15.16 12.39
CA GLN A 200 -7.82 -16.07 11.74
C GLN A 200 -8.82 -15.31 10.84
N LEU A 201 -9.41 -14.22 11.34
CA LEU A 201 -10.34 -13.40 10.58
C LEU A 201 -9.67 -12.69 9.38
N ALA A 202 -8.44 -12.25 9.55
CA ALA A 202 -7.66 -11.64 8.49
C ALA A 202 -7.11 -12.65 7.47
N GLY A 203 -7.21 -13.97 7.73
CA GLY A 203 -6.65 -15.01 6.88
C GLY A 203 -5.11 -15.09 6.91
N ILE A 204 -4.48 -14.52 7.94
CA ILE A 204 -3.02 -14.50 8.08
C ILE A 204 -2.58 -15.86 8.65
N PRO A 205 -1.72 -16.62 7.95
CA PRO A 205 -1.28 -17.93 8.41
C PRO A 205 -0.50 -17.81 9.73
N ARG A 206 -0.56 -18.87 10.54
CA ARG A 206 0.34 -19.00 11.68
C ARG A 206 1.78 -19.11 11.16
N PRO A 207 2.78 -18.49 11.82
CA PRO A 207 4.16 -18.74 11.44
C PRO A 207 4.40 -20.24 11.46
N ALA A 208 4.87 -20.78 10.34
CA ALA A 208 5.32 -22.17 10.29
C ALA A 208 6.55 -22.25 11.21
N VAL A 209 6.43 -22.99 12.30
CA VAL A 209 7.57 -23.35 13.13
C VAL A 209 8.29 -24.45 12.36
N ALA A 210 9.44 -24.10 11.76
CA ALA A 210 10.34 -25.06 11.13
C ALA A 210 11.15 -25.77 12.20
#